data_14e1b0d7ce8fc8ac48ad7429980bfcd1
#
_entry.id   14e1b0d7ce8fc8ac48ad7429980bfcd1
#
_cell.length_a   1.000
_cell.length_b   1.000
_cell.length_c   1.000
_cell.angle_alpha   90.00
_cell.angle_beta   90.00
_cell.angle_gamma   90.00
#
_symmetry.space_group_name_H-M   'P 1'
#
loop_
_entity.id
_entity.type
_entity.pdbx_description
1 polymer ?
#
loop_
_entity_poly.entity_id
_entity_poly.type
_entity_poly.pdbx_seq_one_letter_code
_entity_poly.pdbx_strand_id
1 'polypeptide(L)'
;MKSFLIQVSGIVQGVGFRPFVYNLAIKHNIKGWVNNDDRGVNILLNCKEQEAQNFIKELQENPPVLAKINSINIEKITEIKECKSFEIKQSSNSNNKSTIISPDMSICNDCIEDINDMSNFRYNYSLTNCTNCGPRYSIIKTVPYDRVNTSMSSFMLCENCAKEYNNPTNRRYHAQPVSCEVCGPNVTLYNKYNEILESNINAVEKAADLINKGFILAIKGMGGFHLVCDASNDKVVNQLRINKNRPNKPYAVMFKDINSIKTYTKINLKEEETLCSKEKPIVLVKKKDDFSLSKLIAPNINQIGCFIAYTPLHHLLFRYLKNPILATSANLKDEPIIRSKDEVLNKLSLVVDYILDFNRDILNACDDSVIQIVENCNIKLRNARGYAPTSLKLEKTTNKKILALGANQKSTISLAFENNLILSPHIGDLNSIESVEYFERTIETFKRFYDFEPDIIVCDKHP
;
A
#
# COMPACT_ATOMS: atom_id res chain seq x y z
N MET A 1 -6.30 24.39 -35.33
CA MET A 1 -6.41 23.47 -34.19
C MET A 1 -6.53 22.06 -34.71
N LYS A 2 -5.95 21.10 -34.02
CA LYS A 2 -6.04 19.68 -34.31
C LYS A 2 -6.44 18.96 -33.03
N SER A 3 -7.05 17.79 -33.14
CA SER A 3 -7.37 16.95 -31.99
C SER A 3 -6.40 15.79 -31.90
N PHE A 4 -5.84 15.55 -30.70
CA PHE A 4 -4.94 14.43 -30.41
C PHE A 4 -5.56 13.57 -29.30
N LEU A 5 -5.71 12.28 -29.55
CA LEU A 5 -6.06 11.31 -28.54
C LEU A 5 -4.77 10.65 -28.06
N ILE A 6 -4.52 10.74 -26.76
CA ILE A 6 -3.33 10.19 -26.13
C ILE A 6 -3.79 9.12 -25.14
N GLN A 7 -3.24 7.91 -25.25
CA GLN A 7 -3.43 6.83 -24.32
C GLN A 7 -2.14 6.57 -23.55
N VAL A 8 -2.22 6.65 -22.22
CA VAL A 8 -1.10 6.44 -21.31
C VAL A 8 -1.33 5.15 -20.52
N SER A 9 -0.40 4.21 -20.62
CA SER A 9 -0.43 2.95 -19.87
C SER A 9 0.65 2.91 -18.78
N GLY A 10 0.45 2.05 -17.79
CA GLY A 10 1.36 1.89 -16.65
C GLY A 10 0.66 2.05 -15.30
N ILE A 11 1.42 2.40 -14.26
CA ILE A 11 0.86 2.80 -12.97
C ILE A 11 0.43 4.27 -13.08
N VAL A 12 -0.77 4.51 -13.62
CA VAL A 12 -1.30 5.85 -13.91
C VAL A 12 -2.68 6.07 -13.28
N GLN A 13 -3.19 5.10 -12.52
CA GLN A 13 -4.42 5.23 -11.74
C GLN A 13 -4.15 5.13 -10.25
N GLY A 14 -4.91 5.85 -9.43
CA GLY A 14 -4.71 5.91 -7.98
C GLY A 14 -3.45 6.67 -7.52
N VAL A 15 -2.79 7.38 -8.42
CA VAL A 15 -1.50 8.07 -8.20
C VAL A 15 -1.57 9.58 -8.49
N GLY A 16 -2.76 10.16 -8.55
CA GLY A 16 -2.94 11.59 -8.85
C GLY A 16 -2.72 11.97 -10.32
N PHE A 17 -2.74 11.00 -11.24
CA PHE A 17 -2.41 11.26 -12.65
C PHE A 17 -3.46 12.13 -13.36
N ARG A 18 -4.77 11.87 -13.17
CA ARG A 18 -5.84 12.72 -13.75
C ARG A 18 -5.78 14.19 -13.29
N PRO A 19 -5.64 14.48 -11.97
CA PRO A 19 -5.37 15.84 -11.48
C PRO A 19 -4.12 16.49 -12.10
N PHE A 20 -3.03 15.74 -12.22
CA PHE A 20 -1.79 16.22 -12.83
C PHE A 20 -2.01 16.62 -14.29
N VAL A 21 -2.64 15.75 -15.10
CA VAL A 21 -2.97 16.01 -16.51
C VAL A 21 -3.87 17.24 -16.64
N TYR A 22 -4.88 17.37 -15.75
CA TYR A 22 -5.76 18.54 -15.72
C TYR A 22 -4.98 19.84 -15.48
N ASN A 23 -4.15 19.87 -14.43
CA ASN A 23 -3.36 21.07 -14.10
C ASN A 23 -2.34 21.41 -15.20
N LEU A 24 -1.75 20.39 -15.83
CA LEU A 24 -0.85 20.56 -16.96
C LEU A 24 -1.57 21.17 -18.17
N ALA A 25 -2.78 20.70 -18.48
CA ALA A 25 -3.58 21.24 -19.57
C ALA A 25 -3.99 22.71 -19.32
N ILE A 26 -4.36 23.06 -18.08
CA ILE A 26 -4.65 24.45 -17.69
C ILE A 26 -3.41 25.33 -17.84
N LYS A 27 -2.23 24.86 -17.38
CA LYS A 27 -0.95 25.58 -17.52
C LYS A 27 -0.62 25.91 -18.97
N HIS A 28 -0.92 25.01 -19.89
CA HIS A 28 -0.68 25.17 -21.33
C HIS A 28 -1.86 25.80 -22.11
N ASN A 29 -2.96 26.23 -21.42
CA ASN A 29 -4.19 26.72 -22.05
C ASN A 29 -4.79 25.75 -23.09
N ILE A 30 -4.66 24.46 -22.88
CA ILE A 30 -5.18 23.43 -23.78
C ILE A 30 -6.60 23.06 -23.37
N LYS A 31 -7.49 22.92 -24.35
CA LYS A 31 -8.85 22.42 -24.16
C LYS A 31 -8.92 20.91 -24.44
N GLY A 32 -9.83 20.21 -23.77
CA GLY A 32 -9.97 18.78 -23.95
C GLY A 32 -10.53 18.06 -22.73
N TRP A 33 -10.09 16.84 -22.52
CA TRP A 33 -10.51 16.06 -21.34
C TRP A 33 -9.50 14.95 -21.02
N VAL A 34 -9.59 14.47 -19.77
CA VAL A 34 -8.89 13.26 -19.30
C VAL A 34 -9.89 12.33 -18.62
N ASN A 35 -9.77 11.01 -18.85
CA ASN A 35 -10.49 10.00 -18.10
C ASN A 35 -9.63 8.74 -17.87
N ASN A 36 -10.06 7.92 -16.93
CA ASN A 36 -9.53 6.56 -16.78
C ASN A 36 -10.36 5.58 -17.61
N ASP A 37 -9.70 4.53 -18.11
CA ASP A 37 -10.35 3.32 -18.60
C ASP A 37 -9.62 2.07 -18.07
N ASP A 38 -10.07 0.89 -18.50
CA ASP A 38 -9.47 -0.40 -18.09
C ASP A 38 -8.05 -0.61 -18.62
N ARG A 39 -7.56 0.25 -19.53
CA ARG A 39 -6.22 0.18 -20.15
C ARG A 39 -5.25 1.23 -19.60
N GLY A 40 -5.77 2.26 -18.93
CA GLY A 40 -4.94 3.34 -18.38
C GLY A 40 -5.66 4.67 -18.30
N VAL A 41 -5.04 5.70 -18.88
CA VAL A 41 -5.57 7.08 -18.93
C VAL A 41 -5.66 7.53 -20.37
N ASN A 42 -6.83 8.02 -20.77
CA ASN A 42 -7.05 8.67 -22.06
C ASN A 42 -7.10 10.17 -21.90
N ILE A 43 -6.45 10.89 -22.82
CA ILE A 43 -6.35 12.34 -22.83
C ILE A 43 -6.70 12.82 -24.24
N LEU A 44 -7.70 13.71 -24.34
CA LEU A 44 -7.96 14.45 -25.58
C LEU A 44 -7.38 15.84 -25.46
N LEU A 45 -6.56 16.25 -26.42
CA LEU A 45 -6.03 17.61 -26.51
C LEU A 45 -6.52 18.28 -27.78
N ASN A 46 -7.06 19.50 -27.67
CA ASN A 46 -7.39 20.37 -28.79
C ASN A 46 -6.41 21.54 -28.83
N CYS A 47 -5.34 21.42 -29.62
CA CYS A 47 -4.24 22.37 -29.64
C CYS A 47 -3.47 22.34 -30.95
N LYS A 48 -2.40 23.14 -31.08
CA LYS A 48 -1.41 23.03 -32.15
C LYS A 48 -0.49 21.84 -31.91
N GLU A 49 0.12 21.33 -32.94
CA GLU A 49 1.00 20.14 -32.89
C GLU A 49 2.21 20.35 -31.96
N GLN A 50 2.81 21.55 -31.99
CA GLN A 50 3.93 21.90 -31.10
C GLN A 50 3.50 21.95 -29.62
N GLU A 51 2.27 22.42 -29.34
CA GLU A 51 1.72 22.47 -27.98
C GLU A 51 1.48 21.04 -27.45
N ALA A 52 0.98 20.13 -28.29
CA ALA A 52 0.81 18.72 -27.93
C ALA A 52 2.16 18.05 -27.63
N GLN A 53 3.20 18.32 -28.44
CA GLN A 53 4.54 17.79 -28.20
C GLN A 53 5.14 18.29 -26.87
N ASN A 54 5.01 19.58 -26.58
CA ASN A 54 5.46 20.17 -25.31
C ASN A 54 4.74 19.56 -24.11
N PHE A 55 3.41 19.40 -24.24
CA PHE A 55 2.58 18.76 -23.21
C PHE A 55 3.05 17.32 -22.91
N ILE A 56 3.28 16.51 -23.95
CA ILE A 56 3.71 15.13 -23.83
C ILE A 56 5.09 15.04 -23.22
N LYS A 57 6.01 15.93 -23.62
CA LYS A 57 7.35 16.01 -23.04
C LYS A 57 7.27 16.26 -21.54
N GLU A 58 6.51 17.26 -21.09
CA GLU A 58 6.37 17.60 -19.67
C GLU A 58 5.65 16.48 -18.89
N LEU A 59 4.67 15.82 -19.50
CA LEU A 59 3.99 14.65 -18.93
C LEU A 59 4.95 13.48 -18.66
N GLN A 60 5.96 13.29 -19.52
CA GLN A 60 6.98 12.24 -19.37
C GLN A 60 8.08 12.62 -18.37
N GLU A 61 8.51 13.89 -18.38
CA GLU A 61 9.63 14.36 -17.55
C GLU A 61 9.24 14.60 -16.09
N ASN A 62 7.99 14.99 -15.84
CA ASN A 62 7.52 15.40 -14.50
C ASN A 62 6.24 14.66 -14.05
N PRO A 63 6.15 13.34 -14.17
CA PRO A 63 4.94 12.62 -13.74
C PRO A 63 4.77 12.68 -12.22
N PRO A 64 3.56 12.46 -11.68
CA PRO A 64 3.36 12.32 -10.24
C PRO A 64 4.31 11.28 -9.63
N VAL A 65 4.76 11.53 -8.40
CA VAL A 65 5.81 10.72 -7.70
C VAL A 65 5.55 9.21 -7.71
N LEU A 66 4.27 8.80 -7.68
CA LEU A 66 3.88 7.39 -7.68
C LEU A 66 3.60 6.84 -9.08
N ALA A 67 3.52 7.69 -10.09
CA ALA A 67 3.23 7.26 -11.46
C ALA A 67 4.45 6.56 -12.08
N LYS A 68 4.15 5.54 -12.88
CA LYS A 68 5.14 4.87 -13.74
C LYS A 68 4.50 4.70 -15.12
N ILE A 69 4.96 5.51 -16.06
CA ILE A 69 4.49 5.46 -17.45
C ILE A 69 5.23 4.36 -18.17
N ASN A 70 4.51 3.38 -18.71
CA ASN A 70 5.08 2.29 -19.51
C ASN A 70 5.06 2.62 -21.01
N SER A 71 3.95 3.23 -21.50
CA SER A 71 3.83 3.67 -22.88
C SER A 71 2.90 4.87 -23.03
N ILE A 72 3.13 5.65 -24.10
CA ILE A 72 2.27 6.73 -24.55
C ILE A 72 2.00 6.51 -26.02
N ASN A 73 0.76 6.27 -26.39
CA ASN A 73 0.30 6.15 -27.76
C ASN A 73 -0.45 7.44 -28.13
N ILE A 74 -0.15 7.98 -29.30
CA ILE A 74 -0.72 9.26 -29.79
C ILE A 74 -1.38 8.99 -31.12
N GLU A 75 -2.66 9.34 -31.20
CA GLU A 75 -3.46 9.28 -32.42
C GLU A 75 -3.93 10.68 -32.77
N LYS A 76 -3.73 11.09 -34.03
CA LYS A 76 -4.23 12.34 -34.54
C LYS A 76 -5.62 12.11 -35.11
N ILE A 77 -6.61 12.76 -34.52
CA ILE A 77 -8.01 12.65 -34.93
C ILE A 77 -8.29 13.69 -36.02
N THR A 78 -8.92 13.24 -37.08
CA THR A 78 -9.31 14.10 -38.21
C THR A 78 -10.51 14.99 -37.89
N GLU A 79 -11.42 14.52 -37.04
CA GLU A 79 -12.57 15.31 -36.57
C GLU A 79 -12.20 16.12 -35.32
N ILE A 80 -12.40 17.45 -35.38
CA ILE A 80 -12.20 18.32 -34.22
C ILE A 80 -13.38 18.12 -33.26
N LYS A 81 -13.14 17.50 -32.12
CA LYS A 81 -14.12 17.41 -31.02
C LYS A 81 -14.09 18.73 -30.25
N GLU A 82 -15.08 19.57 -30.45
CA GLU A 82 -15.16 20.85 -29.74
C GLU A 82 -15.26 20.66 -28.22
N CYS A 83 -14.31 21.24 -27.50
CA CYS A 83 -14.30 21.32 -26.04
C CYS A 83 -14.26 22.79 -25.62
N LYS A 84 -15.12 23.18 -24.68
CA LYS A 84 -15.14 24.57 -24.16
C LYS A 84 -14.00 24.83 -23.18
N SER A 85 -13.64 23.82 -22.38
CA SER A 85 -12.61 23.85 -21.34
C SER A 85 -11.85 22.52 -21.33
N PHE A 86 -10.91 22.35 -20.40
CA PHE A 86 -10.36 21.04 -20.07
C PHE A 86 -11.12 20.43 -18.88
N GLU A 87 -11.49 19.16 -18.97
CA GLU A 87 -12.36 18.50 -18.00
C GLU A 87 -11.82 17.12 -17.58
N ILE A 88 -12.09 16.71 -16.35
CA ILE A 88 -11.93 15.31 -15.94
C ILE A 88 -13.29 14.62 -16.13
N LYS A 89 -13.33 13.67 -17.07
CA LYS A 89 -14.54 12.87 -17.34
C LYS A 89 -14.61 11.64 -16.46
N GLN A 90 -15.80 11.10 -16.29
CA GLN A 90 -16.01 9.82 -15.64
C GLN A 90 -15.23 8.72 -16.36
N SER A 91 -14.80 7.72 -15.58
CA SER A 91 -14.13 6.55 -16.13
C SER A 91 -15.04 5.79 -17.08
N SER A 92 -14.46 5.24 -18.13
CA SER A 92 -15.15 4.39 -19.11
C SER A 92 -14.66 2.96 -19.00
N ASN A 93 -15.51 2.00 -19.32
CA ASN A 93 -15.11 0.61 -19.43
C ASN A 93 -14.71 0.32 -20.88
N SER A 94 -13.59 -0.37 -21.07
CA SER A 94 -13.20 -1.01 -22.31
C SER A 94 -13.20 -2.53 -22.05
N ASN A 95 -13.41 -3.34 -23.08
CA ASN A 95 -13.46 -4.81 -22.91
C ASN A 95 -12.06 -5.45 -22.69
N ASN A 96 -11.03 -4.66 -22.34
CA ASN A 96 -9.65 -5.15 -22.21
C ASN A 96 -8.95 -4.49 -21.02
N LYS A 97 -8.92 -5.18 -19.87
CA LYS A 97 -8.36 -4.68 -18.61
C LYS A 97 -6.84 -4.89 -18.59
N SER A 98 -6.07 -3.83 -18.80
CA SER A 98 -4.60 -3.87 -18.73
C SER A 98 -3.99 -2.81 -17.80
N THR A 99 -4.82 -2.05 -17.09
CA THR A 99 -4.35 -1.05 -16.12
C THR A 99 -3.64 -1.69 -14.94
N ILE A 100 -2.43 -1.23 -14.66
CA ILE A 100 -1.60 -1.74 -13.56
C ILE A 100 -2.08 -1.18 -12.23
N ILE A 101 -2.30 -2.06 -11.26
CA ILE A 101 -2.71 -1.70 -9.91
C ILE A 101 -1.50 -1.22 -9.12
N SER A 102 -1.61 -0.01 -8.56
CA SER A 102 -0.57 0.56 -7.69
C SER A 102 -0.48 -0.19 -6.37
N PRO A 103 0.73 -0.46 -5.86
CA PRO A 103 0.93 -0.91 -4.49
C PRO A 103 0.41 0.10 -3.46
N ASP A 104 0.19 -0.38 -2.24
CA ASP A 104 -0.08 0.49 -1.08
C ASP A 104 1.16 1.32 -0.74
N MET A 105 0.98 2.61 -0.44
CA MET A 105 2.08 3.53 -0.17
C MET A 105 2.01 4.09 1.24
N SER A 106 3.17 4.33 1.83
CA SER A 106 3.27 4.93 3.16
C SER A 106 2.74 6.36 3.17
N ILE A 107 2.38 6.86 4.35
CA ILE A 107 1.95 8.25 4.55
C ILE A 107 3.04 9.23 4.07
N CYS A 108 2.65 10.28 3.36
CA CYS A 108 3.52 11.38 2.94
C CYS A 108 3.63 12.47 4.02
N ASN A 109 4.65 13.34 3.89
CA ASN A 109 4.90 14.40 4.87
C ASN A 109 3.72 15.37 5.01
N ASP A 110 3.10 15.79 3.90
CA ASP A 110 1.92 16.67 3.95
C ASP A 110 0.77 16.06 4.77
N CYS A 111 0.57 14.75 4.70
CA CYS A 111 -0.45 14.07 5.49
C CYS A 111 -0.02 13.87 6.95
N ILE A 112 1.29 13.80 7.23
CA ILE A 112 1.83 13.84 8.60
C ILE A 112 1.59 15.22 9.20
N GLU A 113 1.80 16.29 8.43
CA GLU A 113 1.50 17.66 8.85
C GLU A 113 0.02 17.83 9.17
N ASP A 114 -0.90 17.39 8.30
CA ASP A 114 -2.35 17.47 8.53
C ASP A 114 -2.79 16.83 9.85
N ILE A 115 -2.27 15.65 10.19
CA ILE A 115 -2.66 14.96 11.44
C ILE A 115 -2.03 15.61 12.68
N ASN A 116 -1.03 16.47 12.50
CA ASN A 116 -0.35 17.18 13.58
C ASN A 116 -0.85 18.64 13.74
N ASP A 117 -1.49 19.20 12.74
CA ASP A 117 -2.00 20.56 12.73
C ASP A 117 -3.38 20.63 13.42
N MET A 118 -3.46 21.27 14.58
CA MET A 118 -4.69 21.46 15.36
C MET A 118 -5.77 22.26 14.61
N SER A 119 -5.39 23.06 13.61
CA SER A 119 -6.33 23.83 12.78
C SER A 119 -6.93 22.99 11.64
N ASN A 120 -6.35 21.85 11.30
CA ASN A 120 -6.80 20.97 10.24
C ASN A 120 -7.92 20.04 10.72
N PHE A 121 -9.01 19.92 9.97
CA PHE A 121 -10.13 19.03 10.33
C PHE A 121 -9.78 17.53 10.28
N ARG A 122 -8.54 17.16 9.88
CA ARG A 122 -7.95 15.82 10.01
C ARG A 122 -6.95 15.71 11.16
N TYR A 123 -6.86 16.73 12.01
CA TYR A 123 -6.07 16.61 13.24
C TYR A 123 -6.43 15.33 13.98
N ASN A 124 -5.44 14.53 14.36
CA ASN A 124 -5.60 13.24 15.02
C ASN A 124 -6.35 12.15 14.23
N TYR A 125 -6.65 12.34 12.95
CA TYR A 125 -7.34 11.33 12.18
C TYR A 125 -6.40 10.22 11.68
N SER A 126 -6.57 9.02 12.21
CA SER A 126 -5.69 7.85 12.05
C SER A 126 -5.65 7.26 10.62
N LEU A 127 -6.52 7.69 9.71
CA LEU A 127 -6.65 7.11 8.35
C LEU A 127 -6.53 8.17 7.26
N THR A 128 -5.90 9.30 7.58
CA THR A 128 -5.60 10.39 6.65
C THR A 128 -4.76 9.89 5.46
N ASN A 129 -5.10 10.35 4.27
CA ASN A 129 -4.38 10.03 3.03
C ASN A 129 -4.62 11.11 1.96
N CYS A 130 -3.89 10.99 0.83
CA CYS A 130 -4.07 11.82 -0.35
C CYS A 130 -3.73 11.02 -1.64
N THR A 131 -3.58 11.70 -2.78
CA THR A 131 -3.19 11.06 -4.04
C THR A 131 -1.80 10.43 -4.00
N ASN A 132 -0.91 10.91 -3.11
CA ASN A 132 0.49 10.49 -3.02
C ASN A 132 0.75 9.40 -1.96
N CYS A 133 -0.25 9.00 -1.16
CA CYS A 133 -0.05 8.07 -0.05
C CYS A 133 -1.31 7.27 0.30
N GLY A 134 -1.18 6.27 1.15
CA GLY A 134 -2.27 5.46 1.68
C GLY A 134 -2.57 4.20 0.85
N PRO A 135 -3.71 3.56 1.10
CA PRO A 135 -4.05 2.26 0.53
C PRO A 135 -4.42 2.34 -0.95
N ARG A 136 -4.09 1.29 -1.70
CA ARG A 136 -4.39 1.06 -3.12
C ARG A 136 -4.79 -0.39 -3.33
N TYR A 137 -3.78 -1.29 -3.41
CA TYR A 137 -3.97 -2.72 -3.59
C TYR A 137 -4.86 -3.33 -2.51
N SER A 138 -4.62 -2.99 -1.25
CA SER A 138 -5.37 -3.57 -0.12
C SER A 138 -6.87 -3.29 -0.16
N ILE A 139 -7.30 -2.22 -0.83
CA ILE A 139 -8.71 -1.79 -0.84
C ILE A 139 -9.45 -1.95 -2.17
N ILE A 140 -8.76 -2.29 -3.27
CA ILE A 140 -9.38 -2.37 -4.60
C ILE A 140 -10.16 -3.66 -4.81
N LYS A 141 -11.36 -3.56 -5.39
CA LYS A 141 -12.20 -4.69 -5.85
C LYS A 141 -11.92 -5.04 -7.31
N THR A 142 -11.85 -4.03 -8.17
CA THR A 142 -11.64 -4.16 -9.61
C THR A 142 -11.14 -2.84 -10.20
N VAL A 143 -10.63 -2.87 -11.42
CA VAL A 143 -10.29 -1.67 -12.21
C VAL A 143 -11.51 -1.21 -13.01
N PRO A 144 -11.63 0.09 -13.36
CA PRO A 144 -10.71 1.19 -13.04
C PRO A 144 -10.71 1.55 -11.55
N TYR A 145 -9.62 2.15 -11.06
CA TYR A 145 -9.47 2.52 -9.66
C TYR A 145 -10.32 3.78 -9.34
N ASP A 146 -11.57 3.55 -9.02
CA ASP A 146 -12.52 4.57 -8.56
C ASP A 146 -13.12 4.16 -7.20
N ARG A 147 -13.60 5.14 -6.41
CA ARG A 147 -14.09 4.91 -5.04
C ARG A 147 -15.13 3.78 -4.94
N VAL A 148 -16.06 3.72 -5.89
CA VAL A 148 -17.10 2.68 -5.97
C VAL A 148 -16.51 1.27 -6.13
N ASN A 149 -15.33 1.16 -6.71
CA ASN A 149 -14.59 -0.08 -6.93
C ASN A 149 -13.60 -0.40 -5.79
N THR A 150 -13.76 0.19 -4.61
CA THR A 150 -12.91 -0.03 -3.44
C THR A 150 -13.74 -0.29 -2.20
N SER A 151 -13.10 -0.72 -1.09
CA SER A 151 -13.74 -0.81 0.22
C SER A 151 -14.15 0.55 0.81
N MET A 152 -13.82 1.66 0.15
CA MET A 152 -14.30 2.99 0.52
C MET A 152 -15.69 3.32 -0.03
N SER A 153 -16.30 2.46 -0.83
CA SER A 153 -17.62 2.66 -1.43
C SER A 153 -18.75 2.85 -0.41
N SER A 154 -18.62 2.27 0.78
CA SER A 154 -19.58 2.41 1.88
C SER A 154 -19.44 3.71 2.69
N PHE A 155 -18.37 4.47 2.47
CA PHE A 155 -18.10 5.72 3.20
C PHE A 155 -18.40 6.92 2.31
N MET A 156 -19.57 7.53 2.49
CA MET A 156 -19.97 8.74 1.74
C MET A 156 -19.17 9.95 2.20
N LEU A 157 -18.70 10.77 1.25
CA LEU A 157 -17.94 11.98 1.56
C LEU A 157 -18.83 13.02 2.27
N CYS A 158 -18.33 13.57 3.38
CA CYS A 158 -18.92 14.79 3.97
C CYS A 158 -18.61 16.01 3.09
N GLU A 159 -19.27 17.13 3.38
CA GLU A 159 -19.13 18.36 2.60
C GLU A 159 -17.67 18.82 2.45
N ASN A 160 -16.88 18.80 3.53
CA ASN A 160 -15.47 19.22 3.50
C ASN A 160 -14.62 18.29 2.63
N CYS A 161 -14.78 16.97 2.78
CA CYS A 161 -14.05 16.00 1.95
C CYS A 161 -14.50 16.05 0.47
N ALA A 162 -15.80 16.31 0.21
CA ALA A 162 -16.32 16.49 -1.14
C ALA A 162 -15.78 17.76 -1.81
N LYS A 163 -15.66 18.86 -1.08
CA LYS A 163 -15.02 20.09 -1.57
C LYS A 163 -13.57 19.84 -2.00
N GLU A 164 -12.77 19.15 -1.17
CA GLU A 164 -11.39 18.81 -1.56
C GLU A 164 -11.34 17.83 -2.74
N TYR A 165 -12.21 16.81 -2.74
CA TYR A 165 -12.27 15.79 -3.78
C TYR A 165 -12.60 16.37 -5.15
N ASN A 166 -13.44 17.43 -5.20
CA ASN A 166 -13.89 18.08 -6.44
C ASN A 166 -13.06 19.33 -6.80
N ASN A 167 -12.12 19.75 -5.97
CA ASN A 167 -11.28 20.93 -6.24
C ASN A 167 -9.98 20.54 -6.94
N PRO A 168 -9.78 20.91 -8.23
CA PRO A 168 -8.60 20.56 -9.02
C PRO A 168 -7.27 21.06 -8.44
N THR A 169 -7.30 22.13 -7.63
CA THR A 169 -6.09 22.68 -7.00
C THR A 169 -5.72 22.01 -5.69
N ASN A 170 -6.61 21.14 -5.16
CA ASN A 170 -6.36 20.43 -3.92
C ASN A 170 -5.60 19.11 -4.16
N ARG A 171 -4.60 18.80 -3.31
CA ARG A 171 -3.84 17.56 -3.38
C ARG A 171 -4.66 16.27 -3.16
N ARG A 172 -5.93 16.41 -2.74
CA ARG A 172 -6.90 15.30 -2.60
C ARG A 172 -7.91 15.23 -3.74
N TYR A 173 -7.70 16.04 -4.78
CA TYR A 173 -8.55 16.00 -5.97
C TYR A 173 -8.58 14.59 -6.56
N HIS A 174 -9.79 13.98 -6.62
CA HIS A 174 -9.98 12.57 -7.02
C HIS A 174 -9.14 11.53 -6.25
N ALA A 175 -8.73 11.82 -5.01
CA ALA A 175 -8.10 10.83 -4.14
C ALA A 175 -9.16 9.84 -3.64
N GLN A 176 -9.25 8.65 -4.24
CA GLN A 176 -10.33 7.70 -4.00
C GLN A 176 -10.50 7.27 -2.54
N PRO A 177 -9.42 7.07 -1.74
CA PRO A 177 -9.56 6.71 -0.33
C PRO A 177 -9.75 7.89 0.63
N VAL A 178 -9.88 9.15 0.12
CA VAL A 178 -10.01 10.34 0.97
C VAL A 178 -11.17 10.24 1.94
N SER A 179 -10.92 10.68 3.18
CA SER A 179 -11.91 10.72 4.26
C SER A 179 -11.42 11.60 5.41
N CYS A 180 -12.27 11.82 6.40
CA CYS A 180 -11.96 12.40 7.69
C CYS A 180 -12.73 11.65 8.79
N GLU A 181 -12.57 12.04 10.04
CA GLU A 181 -13.21 11.38 11.18
C GLU A 181 -14.75 11.37 11.06
N VAL A 182 -15.35 12.39 10.43
CA VAL A 182 -16.81 12.48 10.26
C VAL A 182 -17.35 11.49 9.21
N CYS A 183 -16.64 11.29 8.10
CA CYS A 183 -17.15 10.53 6.95
C CYS A 183 -16.39 9.26 6.63
N GLY A 184 -15.30 9.00 7.31
CA GLY A 184 -14.42 7.88 7.03
C GLY A 184 -14.48 6.78 8.08
N PRO A 185 -13.62 5.77 7.91
CA PRO A 185 -13.49 4.71 8.88
C PRO A 185 -12.94 5.23 10.20
N ASN A 186 -13.42 4.63 11.29
CA ASN A 186 -13.06 4.97 12.68
C ASN A 186 -12.24 3.85 13.30
N VAL A 187 -11.33 4.24 14.21
CA VAL A 187 -10.50 3.31 14.98
C VAL A 187 -11.20 2.98 16.29
N THR A 188 -11.17 1.71 16.69
CA THR A 188 -11.77 1.22 17.93
C THR A 188 -10.83 0.25 18.62
N LEU A 189 -10.66 0.38 19.92
CA LEU A 189 -9.92 -0.52 20.77
C LEU A 189 -10.88 -1.51 21.45
N TYR A 190 -10.59 -2.79 21.31
CA TYR A 190 -11.34 -3.89 21.93
C TYR A 190 -10.46 -4.67 22.91
N ASN A 191 -11.07 -5.24 23.93
CA ASN A 191 -10.43 -6.30 24.70
C ASN A 191 -10.59 -7.67 23.99
N LYS A 192 -9.95 -8.72 24.52
CA LYS A 192 -10.03 -10.08 24.00
C LYS A 192 -11.42 -10.72 24.06
N TYR A 193 -12.37 -10.10 24.78
CA TYR A 193 -13.78 -10.53 24.86
C TYR A 193 -14.68 -9.77 23.89
N ASN A 194 -14.10 -8.98 22.95
CA ASN A 194 -14.81 -8.18 21.96
C ASN A 194 -15.60 -6.99 22.53
N GLU A 195 -15.27 -6.54 23.74
CA GLU A 195 -15.87 -5.34 24.34
C GLU A 195 -15.10 -4.10 23.90
N ILE A 196 -15.84 -3.04 23.54
CA ILE A 196 -15.27 -1.75 23.14
C ILE A 196 -14.76 -1.04 24.41
N LEU A 197 -13.51 -0.62 24.37
CA LEU A 197 -12.89 0.15 25.45
C LEU A 197 -12.81 1.64 25.12
N GLU A 198 -12.43 1.99 23.91
CA GLU A 198 -12.23 3.37 23.45
C GLU A 198 -12.39 3.47 21.93
N SER A 199 -12.56 4.70 21.44
CA SER A 199 -12.69 5.00 20.01
C SER A 199 -11.79 6.16 19.58
N ASN A 200 -11.46 6.22 18.28
CA ASN A 200 -10.71 7.28 17.61
C ASN A 200 -9.36 7.55 18.31
N ILE A 201 -9.00 8.81 18.58
CA ILE A 201 -7.70 9.15 19.17
C ILE A 201 -7.52 8.57 20.58
N ASN A 202 -8.60 8.48 21.39
CA ASN A 202 -8.55 7.88 22.72
C ASN A 202 -8.20 6.39 22.64
N ALA A 203 -8.69 5.69 21.60
CA ALA A 203 -8.32 4.30 21.35
C ALA A 203 -6.81 4.16 21.06
N VAL A 204 -6.24 5.09 20.31
CA VAL A 204 -4.81 5.11 19.98
C VAL A 204 -3.96 5.39 21.22
N GLU A 205 -4.34 6.38 22.01
CA GLU A 205 -3.68 6.73 23.28
C GLU A 205 -3.71 5.57 24.26
N LYS A 206 -4.89 4.97 24.44
CA LYS A 206 -5.06 3.82 25.34
C LYS A 206 -4.29 2.59 24.86
N ALA A 207 -4.23 2.34 23.55
CA ALA A 207 -3.45 1.26 22.98
C ALA A 207 -1.94 1.45 23.26
N ALA A 208 -1.42 2.67 23.12
CA ALA A 208 -0.03 2.98 23.46
C ALA A 208 0.26 2.80 24.96
N ASP A 209 -0.65 3.24 25.85
CA ASP A 209 -0.55 3.02 27.30
C ASP A 209 -0.47 1.52 27.63
N LEU A 210 -1.30 0.71 26.98
CA LEU A 210 -1.29 -0.76 27.16
C LEU A 210 0.02 -1.40 26.68
N ILE A 211 0.55 -0.96 25.53
CA ILE A 211 1.86 -1.43 25.04
C ILE A 211 2.96 -1.05 26.03
N ASN A 212 2.97 0.20 26.54
CA ASN A 212 3.94 0.66 27.53
C ASN A 212 3.85 -0.12 28.87
N LYS A 213 2.68 -0.70 29.19
CA LYS A 213 2.46 -1.58 30.33
C LYS A 213 2.86 -3.03 30.12
N GLY A 214 3.29 -3.38 28.89
CA GLY A 214 3.78 -4.73 28.54
C GLY A 214 2.67 -5.68 28.09
N PHE A 215 1.57 -5.19 27.54
CA PHE A 215 0.55 -6.02 26.90
C PHE A 215 0.88 -6.27 25.40
N ILE A 216 0.35 -7.36 24.88
CA ILE A 216 0.42 -7.71 23.46
C ILE A 216 -0.87 -7.29 22.76
N LEU A 217 -0.76 -6.46 21.73
CA LEU A 217 -1.89 -5.99 20.94
C LEU A 217 -1.86 -6.53 19.52
N ALA A 218 -3.05 -6.79 18.96
CA ALA A 218 -3.22 -6.89 17.50
C ALA A 218 -3.63 -5.51 16.97
N ILE A 219 -2.84 -4.94 16.07
CA ILE A 219 -3.12 -3.63 15.46
C ILE A 219 -3.35 -3.81 13.96
N LYS A 220 -4.51 -3.35 13.47
CA LYS A 220 -4.81 -3.36 12.03
C LYS A 220 -3.90 -2.39 11.29
N GLY A 221 -3.06 -2.94 10.41
CA GLY A 221 -2.22 -2.18 9.49
C GLY A 221 -2.91 -1.93 8.15
N MET A 222 -2.13 -1.66 7.11
CA MET A 222 -2.65 -1.40 5.76
C MET A 222 -3.06 -2.69 5.05
N GLY A 223 -2.24 -3.74 5.13
CA GLY A 223 -2.46 -5.01 4.44
C GLY A 223 -2.89 -6.18 5.34
N GLY A 224 -3.02 -5.98 6.63
CA GLY A 224 -3.37 -6.99 7.63
C GLY A 224 -3.08 -6.53 9.05
N PHE A 225 -3.33 -7.40 10.03
CA PHE A 225 -3.03 -7.13 11.42
C PHE A 225 -1.57 -7.46 11.76
N HIS A 226 -0.99 -6.67 12.66
CA HIS A 226 0.29 -6.93 13.30
C HIS A 226 0.10 -7.26 14.78
N LEU A 227 0.84 -8.24 15.29
CA LEU A 227 1.04 -8.42 16.72
C LEU A 227 2.16 -7.49 17.14
N VAL A 228 1.89 -6.65 18.13
CA VAL A 228 2.83 -5.64 18.62
C VAL A 228 3.01 -5.71 20.13
N CYS A 229 4.21 -5.40 20.60
CA CYS A 229 4.53 -5.19 22.02
C CYS A 229 5.77 -4.32 22.16
N ASP A 230 6.12 -3.88 23.36
CA ASP A 230 7.33 -3.11 23.66
C ASP A 230 8.58 -3.94 23.31
N ALA A 231 9.40 -3.44 22.37
CA ALA A 231 10.61 -4.10 21.91
C ALA A 231 11.75 -4.12 22.94
N SER A 232 11.67 -3.29 23.98
CA SER A 232 12.66 -3.23 25.07
C SER A 232 12.37 -4.20 26.23
N ASN A 233 11.15 -4.75 26.28
CA ASN A 233 10.69 -5.59 27.39
C ASN A 233 10.86 -7.09 27.12
N ASP A 234 11.92 -7.68 27.67
CA ASP A 234 12.23 -9.11 27.51
C ASP A 234 11.07 -10.04 27.90
N LYS A 235 10.31 -9.68 28.95
CA LYS A 235 9.21 -10.53 29.44
C LYS A 235 8.09 -10.64 28.41
N VAL A 236 7.65 -9.52 27.84
CA VAL A 236 6.56 -9.52 26.85
C VAL A 236 7.03 -10.09 25.50
N VAL A 237 8.28 -9.84 25.09
CA VAL A 237 8.84 -10.44 23.89
C VAL A 237 8.93 -11.97 24.01
N ASN A 238 9.34 -12.47 25.19
CA ASN A 238 9.35 -13.90 25.46
C ASN A 238 7.92 -14.48 25.47
N GLN A 239 6.97 -13.79 26.11
CA GLN A 239 5.58 -14.22 26.14
C GLN A 239 5.00 -14.33 24.71
N LEU A 240 5.27 -13.34 23.86
CA LEU A 240 4.84 -13.40 22.45
C LEU A 240 5.48 -14.58 21.70
N ARG A 241 6.75 -14.93 21.97
CA ARG A 241 7.40 -16.11 21.39
C ARG A 241 6.72 -17.40 21.78
N ILE A 242 6.39 -17.55 23.07
CA ILE A 242 5.70 -18.72 23.60
C ILE A 242 4.30 -18.81 22.98
N ASN A 243 3.50 -17.74 23.09
CA ASN A 243 2.12 -17.71 22.60
C ASN A 243 2.00 -17.97 21.09
N LYS A 244 2.99 -17.49 20.31
CA LYS A 244 3.03 -17.67 18.85
C LYS A 244 3.75 -18.95 18.41
N ASN A 245 4.25 -19.76 19.32
CA ASN A 245 5.10 -20.94 19.04
C ASN A 245 6.21 -20.61 18.03
N ARG A 246 6.97 -19.53 18.30
CA ARG A 246 8.00 -19.00 17.40
C ARG A 246 9.34 -18.82 18.15
N PRO A 247 10.05 -19.93 18.46
CA PRO A 247 11.21 -19.87 19.35
C PRO A 247 12.39 -19.07 18.77
N ASN A 248 12.72 -19.22 17.47
CA ASN A 248 13.96 -18.72 16.90
C ASN A 248 13.79 -17.72 15.73
N LYS A 249 12.70 -17.79 14.97
CA LYS A 249 12.49 -16.92 13.79
C LYS A 249 12.51 -15.44 14.23
N PRO A 250 13.35 -14.56 13.63
CA PRO A 250 13.45 -13.16 14.02
C PRO A 250 12.14 -12.41 13.87
N TYR A 251 11.95 -11.39 14.70
CA TYR A 251 10.92 -10.37 14.59
C TYR A 251 11.49 -9.09 13.98
N ALA A 252 10.64 -8.27 13.39
CA ALA A 252 10.98 -6.92 13.00
C ALA A 252 10.60 -5.93 14.11
N VAL A 253 11.23 -4.76 14.09
CA VAL A 253 10.94 -3.64 15.01
C VAL A 253 10.52 -2.43 14.21
N MET A 254 9.38 -1.86 14.59
CA MET A 254 8.91 -0.58 14.06
C MET A 254 9.43 0.55 14.93
N PHE A 255 9.93 1.59 14.27
CA PHE A 255 10.49 2.79 14.88
C PHE A 255 9.70 4.02 14.48
N LYS A 256 9.75 5.04 15.32
CA LYS A 256 9.14 6.34 15.05
C LYS A 256 9.71 6.98 13.78
N ASP A 257 11.03 7.00 13.67
CA ASP A 257 11.80 7.68 12.63
C ASP A 257 13.19 7.05 12.45
N ILE A 258 13.95 7.56 11.47
CA ILE A 258 15.30 7.08 11.15
C ILE A 258 16.30 7.33 12.29
N ASN A 259 16.17 8.42 13.03
CA ASN A 259 17.07 8.73 14.14
C ASN A 259 16.92 7.70 15.27
N SER A 260 15.70 7.27 15.53
CA SER A 260 15.41 6.18 16.47
C SER A 260 16.08 4.88 16.03
N ILE A 261 16.11 4.54 14.74
CA ILE A 261 16.82 3.35 14.23
C ILE A 261 18.31 3.48 14.45
N LYS A 262 18.90 4.65 14.14
CA LYS A 262 20.33 4.94 14.33
C LYS A 262 20.81 4.82 15.78
N THR A 263 19.93 4.92 16.74
CA THR A 263 20.25 4.68 18.15
C THR A 263 20.69 3.24 18.41
N TYR A 264 20.05 2.27 17.77
CA TYR A 264 20.23 0.84 18.03
C TYR A 264 21.02 0.09 16.96
N THR A 265 21.22 0.68 15.78
CA THR A 265 21.77 -0.02 14.61
C THR A 265 22.88 0.75 13.92
N LYS A 266 23.74 0.00 13.21
CA LYS A 266 24.76 0.53 12.29
C LYS A 266 24.15 0.48 10.89
N ILE A 267 23.72 1.63 10.34
CA ILE A 267 23.12 1.71 9.01
C ILE A 267 24.03 2.50 8.05
N ASN A 268 24.07 2.06 6.79
CA ASN A 268 24.72 2.78 5.70
C ASN A 268 23.72 3.69 4.96
N LEU A 269 24.22 4.53 4.04
CA LEU A 269 23.40 5.48 3.30
C LEU A 269 22.29 4.80 2.49
N LYS A 270 22.57 3.64 1.87
CA LYS A 270 21.60 2.93 1.05
C LYS A 270 20.49 2.27 1.87
N GLU A 271 20.83 1.76 3.05
CA GLU A 271 19.85 1.25 4.03
C GLU A 271 18.95 2.40 4.52
N GLU A 272 19.54 3.58 4.81
CA GLU A 272 18.81 4.78 5.22
C GLU A 272 17.84 5.27 4.13
N GLU A 273 18.32 5.42 2.88
CA GLU A 273 17.47 5.76 1.74
C GLU A 273 16.30 4.80 1.59
N THR A 274 16.55 3.49 1.73
CA THR A 274 15.53 2.46 1.57
C THR A 274 14.50 2.50 2.71
N LEU A 275 14.95 2.69 3.96
CA LEU A 275 14.08 2.86 5.14
C LEU A 275 13.19 4.11 5.03
N CYS A 276 13.73 5.20 4.48
CA CYS A 276 13.03 6.47 4.31
C CYS A 276 12.23 6.56 3.00
N SER A 277 12.30 5.57 2.13
CA SER A 277 11.58 5.55 0.86
C SER A 277 10.05 5.61 1.06
N LYS A 278 9.32 5.93 0.00
CA LYS A 278 7.85 5.96 0.02
C LYS A 278 7.21 4.59 0.31
N GLU A 279 7.95 3.53 0.11
CA GLU A 279 7.56 2.15 0.41
C GLU A 279 7.71 1.82 1.91
N LYS A 280 8.71 2.41 2.59
CA LYS A 280 9.07 2.14 3.99
C LYS A 280 9.05 0.64 4.31
N PRO A 281 9.89 -0.17 3.66
CA PRO A 281 9.94 -1.61 3.88
C PRO A 281 10.63 -1.96 5.20
N ILE A 282 10.55 -3.24 5.59
CA ILE A 282 11.46 -3.81 6.58
C ILE A 282 12.83 -3.97 5.91
N VAL A 283 13.87 -3.35 6.48
CA VAL A 283 15.26 -3.47 6.03
C VAL A 283 16.06 -4.23 7.08
N LEU A 284 16.83 -5.23 6.65
CA LEU A 284 17.73 -5.97 7.53
C LEU A 284 19.01 -5.16 7.74
N VAL A 285 19.24 -4.70 8.96
CA VAL A 285 20.37 -3.83 9.34
C VAL A 285 21.19 -4.43 10.48
N LYS A 286 22.47 -4.07 10.57
CA LYS A 286 23.36 -4.57 11.59
C LYS A 286 23.08 -3.93 12.96
N LYS A 287 22.99 -4.72 14.02
CA LYS A 287 22.91 -4.24 15.41
C LYS A 287 24.18 -3.49 15.80
N LYS A 288 24.07 -2.48 16.68
CA LYS A 288 25.22 -1.94 17.39
C LYS A 288 25.76 -2.91 18.42
N ASP A 289 26.97 -2.71 18.88
CA ASP A 289 27.60 -3.56 19.88
C ASP A 289 26.94 -3.38 21.26
N ASP A 290 26.42 -2.18 21.54
CA ASP A 290 25.66 -1.76 22.73
C ASP A 290 24.13 -1.88 22.53
N PHE A 291 23.68 -2.80 21.67
CA PHE A 291 22.27 -3.00 21.36
C PHE A 291 21.41 -3.25 22.63
N SER A 292 20.52 -2.32 22.93
CA SER A 292 19.77 -2.24 24.19
C SER A 292 18.30 -2.66 24.12
N LEU A 293 17.78 -3.05 22.93
CA LEU A 293 16.49 -3.71 22.85
C LEU A 293 16.61 -5.19 23.21
N SER A 294 15.48 -5.86 23.41
CA SER A 294 15.44 -7.27 23.77
C SER A 294 16.27 -8.14 22.80
N LYS A 295 17.18 -8.93 23.32
CA LYS A 295 17.96 -9.89 22.55
C LYS A 295 17.09 -10.99 21.94
N LEU A 296 15.92 -11.21 22.53
CA LEU A 296 14.92 -12.15 22.03
C LEU A 296 14.23 -11.71 20.73
N ILE A 297 14.40 -10.48 20.26
CA ILE A 297 13.86 -10.03 18.96
C ILE A 297 14.50 -10.81 17.81
N ALA A 298 15.83 -10.97 17.83
CA ALA A 298 16.57 -11.72 16.82
C ALA A 298 17.71 -12.49 17.51
N PRO A 299 17.38 -13.67 18.13
CA PRO A 299 18.34 -14.45 18.89
C PRO A 299 19.43 -15.00 17.97
N ASN A 300 20.68 -14.95 18.44
CA ASN A 300 21.87 -15.49 17.76
C ASN A 300 22.16 -14.90 16.37
N ILE A 301 21.59 -13.73 16.04
CA ILE A 301 21.79 -13.05 14.76
C ILE A 301 22.26 -11.61 15.05
N ASN A 302 23.24 -11.13 14.28
CA ASN A 302 23.79 -9.77 14.41
C ASN A 302 22.99 -8.71 13.62
N GLN A 303 21.95 -9.12 12.91
CA GLN A 303 21.03 -8.24 12.17
C GLN A 303 19.66 -8.20 12.82
N ILE A 304 18.92 -7.14 12.52
CA ILE A 304 17.53 -6.94 12.91
C ILE A 304 16.76 -6.35 11.74
N GLY A 305 15.50 -6.78 11.56
CA GLY A 305 14.58 -6.13 10.63
C GLY A 305 14.05 -4.83 11.24
N CYS A 306 14.34 -3.70 10.62
CA CYS A 306 13.86 -2.38 11.03
C CYS A 306 12.93 -1.79 9.99
N PHE A 307 11.90 -1.07 10.41
CA PHE A 307 11.07 -0.26 9.54
C PHE A 307 10.50 0.95 10.28
N ILE A 308 10.13 1.99 9.54
CA ILE A 308 9.61 3.24 10.11
C ILE A 308 8.08 3.19 10.10
N ALA A 309 7.43 3.86 11.05
CA ALA A 309 6.00 4.14 11.04
C ALA A 309 5.55 4.59 9.64
N TYR A 310 4.58 3.88 9.05
CA TYR A 310 4.19 4.07 7.65
C TYR A 310 2.70 4.38 7.44
N THR A 311 1.91 4.37 8.51
CA THR A 311 0.49 4.80 8.47
C THR A 311 0.27 5.97 9.41
N PRO A 312 -0.78 6.80 9.20
CA PRO A 312 -1.16 7.83 10.17
C PRO A 312 -1.38 7.26 11.56
N LEU A 313 -2.03 6.08 11.67
CA LEU A 313 -2.24 5.36 12.92
C LEU A 313 -0.92 5.10 13.67
N HIS A 314 0.12 4.62 12.96
CA HIS A 314 1.42 4.40 13.58
C HIS A 314 2.07 5.71 14.06
N HIS A 315 2.00 6.79 13.27
CA HIS A 315 2.52 8.10 13.67
C HIS A 315 1.83 8.64 14.91
N LEU A 316 0.50 8.51 15.00
CA LEU A 316 -0.27 8.91 16.19
C LEU A 316 0.08 8.04 17.40
N LEU A 317 0.23 6.72 17.21
CA LEU A 317 0.61 5.78 18.27
C LEU A 317 1.98 6.15 18.86
N PHE A 318 2.96 6.48 18.01
CA PHE A 318 4.31 6.89 18.43
C PHE A 318 4.38 8.25 19.15
N ARG A 319 3.29 9.01 19.25
CA ARG A 319 3.25 10.19 20.14
C ARG A 319 3.22 9.79 21.61
N TYR A 320 2.65 8.62 21.92
CA TYR A 320 2.40 8.13 23.27
C TYR A 320 3.29 6.95 23.67
N LEU A 321 3.95 6.29 22.70
CA LEU A 321 4.89 5.21 22.96
C LEU A 321 6.22 5.74 23.49
N LYS A 322 6.77 5.03 24.48
CA LYS A 322 8.08 5.34 25.11
C LYS A 322 9.23 4.69 24.33
N ASN A 323 9.02 3.53 23.76
CA ASN A 323 10.02 2.69 23.13
C ASN A 323 9.60 2.27 21.71
N PRO A 324 10.54 1.81 20.85
CA PRO A 324 10.19 1.11 19.62
C PRO A 324 9.33 -0.13 19.93
N ILE A 325 8.50 -0.53 18.97
CA ILE A 325 7.65 -1.70 19.14
C ILE A 325 8.12 -2.86 18.27
N LEU A 326 8.17 -4.06 18.86
CA LEU A 326 8.22 -5.28 18.07
C LEU A 326 6.93 -5.36 17.25
N ALA A 327 7.03 -5.70 15.97
CA ALA A 327 5.88 -5.90 15.11
C ALA A 327 6.08 -7.13 14.21
N THR A 328 5.10 -8.01 14.20
CA THR A 328 5.08 -9.20 13.35
C THR A 328 3.67 -9.44 12.81
N SER A 329 3.55 -10.10 11.65
CA SER A 329 2.23 -10.46 11.09
C SER A 329 1.38 -11.21 12.11
N ALA A 330 0.11 -10.83 12.24
CA ALA A 330 -0.88 -11.57 13.02
C ALA A 330 -1.33 -12.79 12.20
N ASN A 331 -0.82 -13.95 12.55
CA ASN A 331 -1.15 -15.25 11.94
C ASN A 331 -0.68 -16.36 12.87
N LEU A 332 -1.21 -17.55 12.72
CA LEU A 332 -0.58 -18.77 13.23
C LEU A 332 0.63 -19.15 12.32
N LYS A 333 1.37 -20.18 12.74
CA LYS A 333 2.52 -20.62 11.97
C LYS A 333 2.07 -21.08 10.57
N ASP A 334 2.78 -20.62 9.55
CA ASP A 334 2.57 -20.98 8.13
C ASP A 334 1.21 -20.56 7.54
N GLU A 335 0.44 -19.74 8.25
CA GLU A 335 -0.78 -19.12 7.73
C GLU A 335 -0.51 -17.71 7.14
N PRO A 336 -1.40 -17.21 6.25
CA PRO A 336 -1.34 -15.83 5.77
C PRO A 336 -1.68 -14.83 6.87
N ILE A 337 -1.33 -13.56 6.65
CA ILE A 337 -1.65 -12.47 7.57
C ILE A 337 -3.18 -12.29 7.68
N ILE A 338 -3.66 -12.19 8.92
CA ILE A 338 -5.07 -11.97 9.25
C ILE A 338 -5.48 -10.54 8.87
N ARG A 339 -6.69 -10.38 8.32
CA ARG A 339 -7.22 -9.10 7.84
C ARG A 339 -8.49 -8.61 8.54
N SER A 340 -9.13 -9.44 9.35
CA SER A 340 -10.35 -9.10 10.10
C SER A 340 -10.17 -9.27 11.60
N LYS A 341 -10.88 -8.45 12.39
CA LYS A 341 -10.93 -8.55 13.84
C LYS A 341 -11.46 -9.91 14.30
N ASP A 342 -12.49 -10.41 13.61
CA ASP A 342 -13.13 -11.68 13.97
C ASP A 342 -12.17 -12.86 13.81
N GLU A 343 -11.33 -12.87 12.76
CA GLU A 343 -10.26 -13.85 12.64
C GLU A 343 -9.22 -13.74 13.77
N VAL A 344 -8.87 -12.51 14.21
CA VAL A 344 -7.97 -12.31 15.36
C VAL A 344 -8.58 -12.91 16.62
N LEU A 345 -9.85 -12.63 16.90
CA LEU A 345 -10.56 -13.18 18.06
C LEU A 345 -10.64 -14.70 18.03
N ASN A 346 -10.93 -15.27 16.86
CA ASN A 346 -11.08 -16.72 16.72
C ASN A 346 -9.74 -17.47 16.79
N LYS A 347 -8.69 -16.96 16.17
CA LYS A 347 -7.42 -17.68 16.02
C LYS A 347 -6.35 -17.26 17.03
N LEU A 348 -6.38 -16.00 17.52
CA LEU A 348 -5.30 -15.42 18.31
C LEU A 348 -5.75 -14.89 19.69
N SER A 349 -6.93 -15.27 20.19
CA SER A 349 -7.44 -14.85 21.50
C SER A 349 -6.52 -15.24 22.67
N LEU A 350 -5.72 -16.29 22.54
CA LEU A 350 -4.71 -16.70 23.53
C LEU A 350 -3.37 -15.99 23.34
N VAL A 351 -3.18 -15.26 22.24
CA VAL A 351 -1.93 -14.58 21.89
C VAL A 351 -2.00 -13.10 22.25
N VAL A 352 -3.17 -12.48 22.06
CA VAL A 352 -3.37 -11.03 22.23
C VAL A 352 -4.21 -10.71 23.46
N ASP A 353 -3.90 -9.57 24.06
CA ASP A 353 -4.68 -9.01 25.18
C ASP A 353 -5.74 -8.03 24.69
N TYR A 354 -5.43 -7.25 23.63
CA TYR A 354 -6.28 -6.21 23.07
C TYR A 354 -6.15 -6.13 21.54
N ILE A 355 -7.15 -5.53 20.89
CA ILE A 355 -7.24 -5.38 19.45
C ILE A 355 -7.54 -3.94 19.09
N LEU A 356 -6.67 -3.28 18.35
CA LEU A 356 -6.89 -1.97 17.75
C LEU A 356 -7.28 -2.16 16.29
N ASP A 357 -8.56 -2.01 15.99
CA ASP A 357 -9.16 -2.21 14.67
C ASP A 357 -9.69 -0.90 14.08
N PHE A 358 -9.94 -0.87 12.80
CA PHE A 358 -10.73 0.14 12.11
C PHE A 358 -11.68 -0.53 11.12
N ASN A 359 -12.87 0.08 10.92
CA ASN A 359 -13.99 -0.51 10.20
C ASN A 359 -13.91 -0.42 8.66
N ARG A 360 -12.73 -0.12 8.09
CA ARG A 360 -12.49 -0.28 6.64
C ARG A 360 -11.95 -1.67 6.37
N ASP A 361 -12.59 -2.38 5.43
CA ASP A 361 -12.16 -3.72 5.04
C ASP A 361 -10.82 -3.71 4.30
N ILE A 362 -9.99 -4.71 4.59
CA ILE A 362 -8.83 -5.09 3.79
C ILE A 362 -9.32 -6.19 2.83
N LEU A 363 -9.50 -5.83 1.57
CA LEU A 363 -9.97 -6.76 0.54
C LEU A 363 -8.85 -7.72 0.11
N ASN A 364 -7.66 -7.17 -0.10
CA ASN A 364 -6.49 -7.93 -0.53
C ASN A 364 -5.42 -7.83 0.54
N ALA A 365 -5.19 -8.95 1.24
CA ALA A 365 -4.15 -9.01 2.26
C ALA A 365 -2.76 -8.87 1.65
N CYS A 366 -1.84 -8.27 2.39
CA CYS A 366 -0.47 -8.08 1.94
C CYS A 366 0.47 -7.91 3.14
N ASP A 367 1.47 -8.77 3.25
CA ASP A 367 2.54 -8.67 4.25
C ASP A 367 3.41 -7.42 4.02
N ASP A 368 4.29 -7.10 4.96
CA ASP A 368 5.34 -6.10 4.75
C ASP A 368 6.48 -6.67 3.91
N SER A 369 7.01 -5.85 3.00
CA SER A 369 8.20 -6.19 2.23
C SER A 369 9.44 -6.27 3.10
N VAL A 370 10.33 -7.21 2.79
CA VAL A 370 11.63 -7.39 3.47
C VAL A 370 12.75 -7.20 2.47
N ILE A 371 13.65 -6.27 2.75
CA ILE A 371 14.77 -5.88 1.90
C ILE A 371 16.08 -6.12 2.63
N GLN A 372 17.07 -6.62 1.92
CA GLN A 372 18.47 -6.63 2.34
C GLN A 372 19.29 -5.83 1.36
N ILE A 373 20.19 -4.99 1.87
CA ILE A 373 21.12 -4.26 1.02
C ILE A 373 22.41 -5.07 0.89
N VAL A 374 22.77 -5.38 -0.35
CA VAL A 374 24.00 -6.09 -0.70
C VAL A 374 24.69 -5.29 -1.81
N GLU A 375 25.92 -4.84 -1.59
CA GLU A 375 26.70 -4.04 -2.56
C GLU A 375 25.92 -2.87 -3.16
N ASN A 376 25.23 -2.12 -2.30
CA ASN A 376 24.33 -1.00 -2.66
C ASN A 376 23.10 -1.39 -3.52
N CYS A 377 22.83 -2.68 -3.70
CA CYS A 377 21.63 -3.17 -4.39
C CYS A 377 20.55 -3.59 -3.41
N ASN A 378 19.29 -3.28 -3.73
CA ASN A 378 18.12 -3.71 -2.96
C ASN A 378 17.72 -5.14 -3.34
N ILE A 379 18.03 -6.11 -2.49
CA ILE A 379 17.61 -7.51 -2.64
C ILE A 379 16.28 -7.68 -1.90
N LYS A 380 15.22 -7.96 -2.65
CA LYS A 380 13.88 -8.20 -2.09
C LYS A 380 13.76 -9.65 -1.64
N LEU A 381 13.86 -9.88 -0.33
CA LEU A 381 13.64 -11.21 0.27
C LEU A 381 12.16 -11.56 0.35
N ARG A 382 11.31 -10.53 0.44
CA ARG A 382 9.84 -10.61 0.34
C ARG A 382 9.35 -9.42 -0.45
N ASN A 383 8.64 -9.67 -1.55
CA ASN A 383 8.02 -8.64 -2.39
C ASN A 383 6.54 -8.51 -2.02
N ALA A 384 6.18 -7.47 -1.27
CA ALA A 384 4.84 -7.29 -0.69
C ALA A 384 4.49 -5.80 -0.62
N ARG A 385 3.90 -5.30 0.48
CA ARG A 385 3.47 -3.91 0.64
C ARG A 385 4.55 -2.90 0.20
N GLY A 386 4.13 -1.90 -0.56
CA GLY A 386 4.97 -0.85 -1.13
C GLY A 386 5.58 -1.22 -2.48
N TYR A 387 5.77 -2.52 -2.76
CA TYR A 387 6.39 -2.99 -4.01
C TYR A 387 5.47 -3.86 -4.86
N ALA A 388 4.58 -4.61 -4.25
CA ALA A 388 3.66 -5.49 -4.96
C ALA A 388 2.21 -4.96 -4.95
N PRO A 389 1.45 -5.21 -6.05
CA PRO A 389 1.83 -5.92 -7.26
C PRO A 389 2.95 -5.24 -8.02
N THR A 390 3.93 -6.01 -8.53
CA THR A 390 5.04 -5.48 -9.31
C THR A 390 4.77 -5.67 -10.79
N SER A 391 4.87 -4.59 -11.57
CA SER A 391 4.76 -4.66 -13.02
C SER A 391 6.13 -4.48 -13.68
N LEU A 392 6.42 -5.37 -14.61
CA LEU A 392 7.57 -5.32 -15.50
C LEU A 392 7.08 -5.27 -16.95
N LYS A 393 7.82 -4.61 -17.82
CA LYS A 393 7.54 -4.59 -19.25
C LYS A 393 8.31 -5.73 -19.92
N LEU A 394 7.62 -6.56 -20.67
CA LEU A 394 8.26 -7.58 -21.50
C LEU A 394 8.89 -6.92 -22.74
N GLU A 395 10.06 -7.38 -23.13
CA GLU A 395 10.72 -6.95 -24.36
C GLU A 395 9.96 -7.38 -25.62
N LYS A 396 9.32 -8.56 -25.55
CA LYS A 396 8.50 -9.11 -26.62
C LYS A 396 7.04 -9.18 -26.20
N THR A 397 6.15 -8.73 -27.05
CA THR A 397 4.70 -8.85 -26.85
C THR A 397 4.28 -10.31 -27.01
N THR A 398 3.43 -10.79 -26.11
CA THR A 398 2.76 -12.08 -26.23
C THR A 398 1.30 -11.91 -26.64
N ASN A 399 0.81 -12.76 -27.52
CA ASN A 399 -0.61 -12.85 -27.88
C ASN A 399 -1.36 -13.89 -27.03
N LYS A 400 -0.69 -14.49 -26.05
CA LYS A 400 -1.24 -15.46 -25.12
C LYS A 400 -1.32 -14.87 -23.71
N LYS A 401 -2.35 -15.24 -22.98
CA LYS A 401 -2.49 -14.99 -21.55
C LYS A 401 -1.82 -16.12 -20.79
N ILE A 402 -0.75 -15.84 -20.07
CA ILE A 402 0.07 -16.85 -19.39
C ILE A 402 -0.03 -16.63 -17.89
N LEU A 403 -0.45 -17.66 -17.15
CA LEU A 403 -0.39 -17.72 -15.69
C LEU A 403 0.80 -18.57 -15.27
N ALA A 404 1.76 -18.00 -14.54
CA ALA A 404 2.84 -18.75 -13.97
C ALA A 404 2.64 -18.87 -12.46
N LEU A 405 2.73 -20.09 -11.96
CA LEU A 405 2.58 -20.47 -10.56
C LEU A 405 3.96 -20.65 -9.93
N GLY A 406 4.11 -20.13 -8.70
CA GLY A 406 5.32 -20.33 -7.92
C GLY A 406 5.40 -21.74 -7.33
N ALA A 407 6.59 -22.09 -6.83
CA ALA A 407 6.83 -23.31 -6.08
C ALA A 407 6.12 -23.30 -4.71
N ASN A 408 6.18 -24.44 -3.99
CA ASN A 408 5.58 -24.55 -2.66
C ASN A 408 6.16 -23.56 -1.64
N GLN A 409 7.46 -23.26 -1.71
CA GLN A 409 8.11 -22.33 -0.79
C GLN A 409 8.15 -20.91 -1.34
N LYS A 410 7.83 -19.92 -0.49
CA LYS A 410 7.80 -18.48 -0.83
C LYS A 410 7.02 -18.18 -2.10
N SER A 411 5.90 -18.86 -2.26
CA SER A 411 5.07 -18.82 -3.46
C SER A 411 4.63 -17.41 -3.82
N THR A 412 4.54 -17.17 -5.11
CA THR A 412 3.92 -16.02 -5.78
C THR A 412 3.29 -16.49 -7.07
N ILE A 413 2.43 -15.70 -7.68
CA ILE A 413 1.97 -15.93 -9.05
C ILE A 413 2.41 -14.77 -9.94
N SER A 414 2.52 -15.03 -11.23
CA SER A 414 2.68 -13.96 -12.20
C SER A 414 1.78 -14.16 -13.42
N LEU A 415 1.32 -13.04 -13.96
CA LEU A 415 0.50 -12.99 -15.16
C LEU A 415 1.27 -12.28 -16.25
N ALA A 416 1.32 -12.89 -17.45
CA ALA A 416 1.86 -12.24 -18.63
C ALA A 416 0.79 -12.14 -19.73
N PHE A 417 0.63 -10.94 -20.28
CA PHE A 417 -0.29 -10.64 -21.37
C PHE A 417 0.18 -9.37 -22.09
N GLU A 418 0.03 -9.35 -23.40
CA GLU A 418 0.55 -8.27 -24.24
C GLU A 418 2.06 -8.06 -23.95
N ASN A 419 2.47 -6.89 -23.49
CA ASN A 419 3.83 -6.57 -23.05
C ASN A 419 3.97 -6.40 -21.53
N ASN A 420 2.98 -6.85 -20.77
CA ASN A 420 2.97 -6.75 -19.32
C ASN A 420 3.33 -8.09 -18.66
N LEU A 421 4.17 -8.03 -17.64
CA LEU A 421 4.38 -9.09 -16.66
C LEU A 421 4.06 -8.54 -15.28
N ILE A 422 3.07 -9.13 -14.63
CA ILE A 422 2.60 -8.68 -13.31
C ILE A 422 2.87 -9.77 -12.29
N LEU A 423 3.64 -9.43 -11.26
CA LEU A 423 3.95 -10.33 -10.14
C LEU A 423 3.07 -9.98 -8.94
N SER A 424 2.42 -10.98 -8.37
CA SER A 424 1.61 -10.82 -7.16
C SER A 424 2.46 -10.44 -5.94
N PRO A 425 1.83 -9.98 -4.85
CA PRO A 425 2.46 -10.01 -3.54
C PRO A 425 2.90 -11.44 -3.17
N HIS A 426 3.88 -11.51 -2.29
CA HIS A 426 4.32 -12.74 -1.66
C HIS A 426 3.13 -13.46 -0.99
N ILE A 427 2.93 -14.71 -1.29
CA ILE A 427 1.89 -15.56 -0.72
C ILE A 427 2.47 -16.32 0.49
N GLY A 428 3.64 -16.89 0.34
CA GLY A 428 4.34 -17.65 1.39
C GLY A 428 4.46 -19.13 1.07
N ASP A 429 4.76 -19.91 2.10
CA ASP A 429 4.89 -21.36 1.98
C ASP A 429 3.50 -22.00 2.01
N LEU A 430 3.21 -22.89 1.07
CA LEU A 430 1.90 -23.55 0.92
C LEU A 430 1.78 -24.79 1.82
N ASN A 431 2.10 -24.64 3.11
CA ASN A 431 2.17 -25.74 4.08
C ASN A 431 0.90 -25.89 4.93
N SER A 432 -0.09 -24.98 4.78
CA SER A 432 -1.36 -25.03 5.50
C SER A 432 -2.52 -24.87 4.53
N ILE A 433 -3.70 -25.33 4.94
CA ILE A 433 -4.94 -25.16 4.16
C ILE A 433 -5.20 -23.67 3.89
N GLU A 434 -5.01 -22.82 4.90
CA GLU A 434 -5.21 -21.38 4.79
C GLU A 434 -4.21 -20.72 3.80
N SER A 435 -2.99 -21.23 3.69
CA SER A 435 -2.02 -20.72 2.71
C SER A 435 -2.38 -21.15 1.28
N VAL A 436 -2.92 -22.34 1.09
CA VAL A 436 -3.45 -22.82 -0.19
C VAL A 436 -4.69 -22.01 -0.59
N GLU A 437 -5.64 -21.81 0.31
CA GLU A 437 -6.81 -20.95 0.08
C GLU A 437 -6.42 -19.51 -0.26
N TYR A 438 -5.37 -18.99 0.38
CA TYR A 438 -4.85 -17.65 0.06
C TYR A 438 -4.21 -17.61 -1.33
N PHE A 439 -3.50 -18.66 -1.73
CA PHE A 439 -2.95 -18.82 -3.06
C PHE A 439 -4.07 -18.83 -4.12
N GLU A 440 -5.09 -19.67 -3.96
CA GLU A 440 -6.25 -19.75 -4.85
C GLU A 440 -7.00 -18.42 -4.93
N ARG A 441 -7.27 -17.80 -3.78
CA ARG A 441 -7.89 -16.47 -3.71
C ARG A 441 -7.06 -15.39 -4.40
N THR A 442 -5.73 -15.50 -4.36
CA THR A 442 -4.84 -14.57 -5.07
C THR A 442 -4.97 -14.75 -6.57
N ILE A 443 -5.03 -15.98 -7.09
CA ILE A 443 -5.27 -16.26 -8.51
C ILE A 443 -6.60 -15.63 -8.94
N GLU A 444 -7.69 -15.92 -8.24
CA GLU A 444 -9.03 -15.40 -8.57
C GLU A 444 -9.09 -13.87 -8.49
N THR A 445 -8.37 -13.26 -7.54
CA THR A 445 -8.27 -11.80 -7.43
C THR A 445 -7.60 -11.19 -8.65
N PHE A 446 -6.49 -11.76 -9.10
CA PHE A 446 -5.76 -11.27 -10.27
C PHE A 446 -6.50 -11.57 -11.58
N LYS A 447 -7.18 -12.72 -11.70
CA LYS A 447 -8.10 -13.00 -12.81
C LYS A 447 -9.19 -11.92 -12.91
N ARG A 448 -9.84 -11.58 -11.79
CA ARG A 448 -10.88 -10.54 -11.73
C ARG A 448 -10.33 -9.14 -12.07
N PHE A 449 -9.12 -8.80 -11.63
CA PHE A 449 -8.53 -7.49 -11.91
C PHE A 449 -8.33 -7.25 -13.40
N TYR A 450 -7.89 -8.27 -14.13
CA TYR A 450 -7.48 -8.17 -15.52
C TYR A 450 -8.42 -8.87 -16.50
N ASP A 451 -9.57 -9.35 -16.02
CA ASP A 451 -10.49 -10.17 -16.82
C ASP A 451 -9.72 -11.29 -17.57
N PHE A 452 -8.95 -12.03 -16.77
CA PHE A 452 -7.86 -12.85 -17.24
C PHE A 452 -8.21 -14.33 -17.15
N GLU A 453 -8.45 -14.96 -18.30
CA GLU A 453 -8.50 -16.42 -18.41
C GLU A 453 -7.20 -16.88 -19.10
N PRO A 454 -6.40 -17.74 -18.45
CA PRO A 454 -5.12 -18.15 -19.00
C PRO A 454 -5.26 -19.09 -20.18
N ASP A 455 -4.56 -18.80 -21.27
CA ASP A 455 -4.35 -19.74 -22.39
C ASP A 455 -3.30 -20.80 -22.05
N ILE A 456 -2.34 -20.43 -21.19
CA ILE A 456 -1.20 -21.27 -20.79
C ILE A 456 -1.00 -21.13 -19.28
N ILE A 457 -0.84 -22.26 -18.62
CA ILE A 457 -0.40 -22.31 -17.22
C ILE A 457 1.00 -22.89 -17.15
N VAL A 458 1.90 -22.21 -16.46
CA VAL A 458 3.30 -22.60 -16.26
C VAL A 458 3.53 -22.87 -14.77
N CYS A 459 4.12 -23.99 -14.43
CA CYS A 459 4.57 -24.30 -13.07
C CYS A 459 5.96 -24.94 -13.14
N ASP A 460 6.61 -25.06 -11.99
CA ASP A 460 7.84 -25.85 -11.91
C ASP A 460 7.53 -27.35 -12.00
N LYS A 461 8.59 -28.17 -12.07
CA LYS A 461 8.46 -29.65 -12.13
C LYS A 461 8.70 -30.29 -10.77
N HIS A 462 8.87 -29.49 -9.72
CA HIS A 462 9.05 -30.01 -8.37
C HIS A 462 7.71 -30.55 -7.86
N PRO A 463 7.66 -31.80 -7.34
CA PRO A 463 6.42 -32.40 -6.80
C PRO A 463 5.92 -31.66 -5.57
#